data_995044fa56ff7f731af7afafd43eca02
#
_entry.id   995044fa56ff7f731af7afafd43eca02
#
_cell.length_a   1.000
_cell.length_b   1.000
_cell.length_c   1.000
_cell.angle_alpha   90.00
_cell.angle_beta   90.00
_cell.angle_gamma   90.00
#
_symmetry.space_group_name_H-M   'P 1'
#
loop_
_entity.id
_entity.type
_entity.pdbx_description
1 polymer ?
#
loop_
_entity_poly.entity_id
_entity_poly.type
_entity_poly.pdbx_seq_one_letter_code
_entity_poly.pdbx_strand_id
1 'polypeptide(L)'
;MMTKIIQIDDSLRLVPYFLADHQDAALPWYQDVDLVELVDGIRIPYSSEKLNAMYSYLESHGHLFWIEFREKGEWLPIGDVTLSQENLPIVIGNPTYRYQGLGRKVLKVLIDLARQKGWKQLKVQEIYTFNRISRRCFESLGFVESGATENGVSFVLILSE
;
A
#
# COMPACT_ATOMS: atom_id res chain seq x y z
N MET A 1 -1.52 18.92 1.29
CA MET A 1 -0.62 18.06 0.49
C MET A 1 0.43 17.42 1.39
N MET A 2 0.64 16.15 1.26
CA MET A 2 1.62 15.41 2.07
C MET A 2 2.97 15.45 1.40
N THR A 3 3.86 16.32 1.90
CA THR A 3 5.16 16.58 1.30
C THR A 3 6.33 16.19 2.20
N LYS A 4 6.03 15.62 3.36
CA LYS A 4 7.05 15.31 4.38
C LYS A 4 7.19 13.81 4.58
N ILE A 5 8.39 13.39 4.99
CA ILE A 5 8.63 12.04 5.46
C ILE A 5 7.83 11.82 6.75
N ILE A 6 7.17 10.67 6.86
CA ILE A 6 6.39 10.29 8.02
C ILE A 6 7.14 9.16 8.74
N GLN A 7 7.74 9.48 9.88
CA GLN A 7 8.42 8.48 10.70
C GLN A 7 7.39 7.69 11.49
N ILE A 8 7.38 6.36 11.32
CA ILE A 8 6.45 5.48 12.02
C ILE A 8 7.07 4.96 13.32
N ASP A 9 8.28 4.42 13.22
CA ASP A 9 9.09 4.02 14.37
C ASP A 9 10.58 4.13 14.00
N ASP A 10 11.48 3.60 14.81
CA ASP A 10 12.92 3.71 14.54
C ASP A 10 13.36 3.07 13.25
N SER A 11 12.60 2.10 12.75
CA SER A 11 12.97 1.29 11.59
C SER A 11 12.05 1.42 10.40
N LEU A 12 10.94 2.15 10.52
CA LEU A 12 9.91 2.20 9.47
C LEU A 12 9.48 3.64 9.23
N ARG A 13 9.45 4.03 7.96
CA ARG A 13 8.99 5.38 7.58
C ARG A 13 8.34 5.38 6.20
N LEU A 14 7.57 6.43 5.92
CA LEU A 14 6.97 6.69 4.62
C LEU A 14 7.64 7.89 4.00
N VAL A 15 8.09 7.75 2.76
CA VAL A 15 8.72 8.83 2.01
C VAL A 15 7.83 9.17 0.82
N PRO A 16 7.37 10.44 0.69
CA PRO A 16 6.60 10.83 -0.49
C PRO A 16 7.32 10.40 -1.77
N TYR A 17 6.56 9.83 -2.70
CA TYR A 17 7.11 9.24 -3.91
C TYR A 17 8.05 10.17 -4.67
N PHE A 18 7.69 11.46 -4.78
CA PHE A 18 8.47 12.44 -5.53
C PHE A 18 9.79 12.83 -4.87
N LEU A 19 10.01 12.49 -3.58
CA LEU A 19 11.24 12.82 -2.86
C LEU A 19 12.36 11.81 -3.06
N ALA A 20 12.07 10.64 -3.62
CA ALA A 20 13.08 9.61 -3.84
C ALA A 20 12.74 8.81 -5.11
N ASP A 21 13.76 8.39 -5.84
CA ASP A 21 13.60 7.55 -7.01
C ASP A 21 14.02 6.12 -6.66
N HIS A 22 13.03 5.27 -6.43
CA HIS A 22 13.24 3.87 -6.09
C HIS A 22 12.65 2.91 -7.13
N GLN A 23 12.38 3.39 -8.36
CA GLN A 23 11.78 2.54 -9.39
C GLN A 23 12.66 1.34 -9.75
N ASP A 24 13.99 1.54 -9.77
CA ASP A 24 14.91 0.43 -10.06
C ASP A 24 14.83 -0.67 -9.01
N ALA A 25 14.69 -0.29 -7.74
CA ALA A 25 14.50 -1.25 -6.65
C ALA A 25 13.12 -1.91 -6.70
N ALA A 26 12.11 -1.18 -7.13
CA ALA A 26 10.73 -1.66 -7.18
C ALA A 26 10.45 -2.59 -8.35
N LEU A 27 11.11 -2.42 -9.48
CA LEU A 27 10.84 -3.23 -10.66
C LEU A 27 10.90 -4.74 -10.39
N PRO A 28 11.92 -5.27 -9.71
CA PRO A 28 11.94 -6.70 -9.37
C PRO A 28 10.74 -7.16 -8.55
N TRP A 29 10.17 -6.30 -7.69
CA TRP A 29 8.98 -6.67 -6.92
C TRP A 29 7.81 -7.02 -7.85
N TYR A 30 7.61 -6.20 -8.87
CA TYR A 30 6.50 -6.34 -9.82
C TYR A 30 6.82 -7.28 -10.99
N GLN A 31 8.00 -7.87 -10.99
CA GLN A 31 8.37 -8.96 -11.91
C GLN A 31 8.19 -10.32 -11.23
N ASP A 32 7.97 -10.36 -9.93
CA ASP A 32 7.57 -11.55 -9.20
C ASP A 32 6.09 -11.81 -9.49
N VAL A 33 5.81 -12.84 -10.26
CA VAL A 33 4.44 -13.14 -10.71
C VAL A 33 3.50 -13.55 -9.57
N ASP A 34 4.04 -14.07 -8.48
CA ASP A 34 3.22 -14.36 -7.29
C ASP A 34 2.71 -13.06 -6.66
N LEU A 35 3.55 -12.04 -6.58
CA LEU A 35 3.13 -10.72 -6.10
C LEU A 35 2.14 -10.08 -7.06
N VAL A 36 2.41 -10.13 -8.36
CA VAL A 36 1.55 -9.53 -9.37
C VAL A 36 0.15 -10.15 -9.32
N GLU A 37 0.06 -11.46 -9.09
CA GLU A 37 -1.24 -12.12 -8.93
C GLU A 37 -2.02 -11.57 -7.72
N LEU A 38 -1.34 -11.29 -6.61
CA LEU A 38 -1.99 -10.70 -5.43
C LEU A 38 -2.47 -9.27 -5.69
N VAL A 39 -1.79 -8.52 -6.56
CA VAL A 39 -2.09 -7.13 -6.86
C VAL A 39 -3.11 -6.99 -7.98
N ASP A 40 -2.91 -7.73 -9.08
CA ASP A 40 -3.68 -7.57 -10.32
C ASP A 40 -4.58 -8.76 -10.66
N GLY A 41 -4.43 -9.87 -9.97
CA GLY A 41 -5.18 -11.10 -10.25
C GLY A 41 -4.66 -11.89 -11.44
N ILE A 42 -3.57 -11.48 -12.06
CA ILE A 42 -2.94 -12.16 -13.21
C ILE A 42 -1.45 -12.35 -12.96
N ARG A 43 -0.81 -13.25 -13.71
CA ARG A 43 0.58 -13.62 -13.50
C ARG A 43 1.48 -13.10 -14.64
N ILE A 44 1.37 -11.83 -14.97
CA ILE A 44 2.16 -11.20 -16.03
C ILE A 44 3.12 -10.19 -15.39
N PRO A 45 4.45 -10.37 -15.49
CA PRO A 45 5.40 -9.44 -14.88
C PRO A 45 5.28 -8.05 -15.51
N TYR A 46 5.53 -7.03 -14.71
CA TYR A 46 5.51 -5.65 -15.18
C TYR A 46 6.76 -5.35 -16.01
N SER A 47 6.58 -4.61 -17.09
CA SER A 47 7.67 -3.89 -17.76
C SER A 47 7.97 -2.59 -17.00
N SER A 48 9.10 -1.95 -17.33
CA SER A 48 9.43 -0.63 -16.77
C SER A 48 8.35 0.40 -17.11
N GLU A 49 7.80 0.33 -18.33
CA GLU A 49 6.76 1.22 -18.80
C GLU A 49 5.47 1.04 -18.00
N LYS A 50 5.08 -0.20 -17.74
CA LYS A 50 3.89 -0.49 -16.95
C LYS A 50 4.05 -0.04 -15.49
N LEU A 51 5.24 -0.27 -14.91
CA LEU A 51 5.53 0.19 -13.55
C LEU A 51 5.42 1.70 -13.45
N ASN A 52 6.03 2.43 -14.39
CA ASN A 52 5.97 3.88 -14.42
C ASN A 52 4.54 4.39 -14.59
N ALA A 53 3.75 3.75 -15.45
CA ALA A 53 2.34 4.11 -15.66
C ALA A 53 1.52 3.89 -14.38
N MET A 54 1.77 2.79 -13.67
CA MET A 54 1.10 2.51 -12.40
C MET A 54 1.39 3.60 -11.36
N TYR A 55 2.65 3.94 -11.17
CA TYR A 55 3.02 4.96 -10.19
C TYR A 55 2.50 6.34 -10.57
N SER A 56 2.51 6.69 -11.86
CA SER A 56 1.91 7.95 -12.34
C SER A 56 0.42 8.02 -12.02
N TYR A 57 -0.29 6.92 -12.24
CA TYR A 57 -1.71 6.82 -11.90
C TYR A 57 -1.93 7.00 -10.41
N LEU A 58 -1.19 6.27 -9.58
CA LEU A 58 -1.34 6.34 -8.12
C LEU A 58 -1.02 7.74 -7.59
N GLU A 59 0.04 8.36 -8.10
CA GLU A 59 0.42 9.71 -7.68
C GLU A 59 -0.63 10.75 -8.04
N SER A 60 -1.30 10.59 -9.18
CA SER A 60 -2.36 11.51 -9.61
C SER A 60 -3.69 11.30 -8.89
N HIS A 61 -3.91 10.16 -8.23
CA HIS A 61 -5.16 9.79 -7.58
C HIS A 61 -5.09 9.75 -6.06
N GLY A 62 -3.93 10.03 -5.48
CA GLY A 62 -3.78 10.01 -4.02
C GLY A 62 -2.39 10.43 -3.60
N HIS A 63 -2.09 10.19 -2.33
CA HIS A 63 -0.78 10.45 -1.75
C HIS A 63 0.04 9.16 -1.81
N LEU A 64 0.93 9.07 -2.78
CA LEU A 64 1.79 7.90 -2.98
C LEU A 64 3.07 8.03 -2.17
N PHE A 65 3.41 6.98 -1.44
CA PHE A 65 4.60 6.89 -0.61
C PHE A 65 5.41 5.65 -0.93
N TRP A 66 6.74 5.78 -0.84
CA TRP A 66 7.62 4.64 -0.63
C TRP A 66 7.53 4.22 0.82
N ILE A 67 7.54 2.91 1.09
CA ILE A 67 7.73 2.36 2.42
C ILE A 67 9.21 2.04 2.54
N GLU A 68 9.87 2.63 3.54
CA GLU A 68 11.29 2.39 3.77
C GLU A 68 11.52 1.76 5.13
N PHE A 69 12.44 0.81 5.17
CA PHE A 69 12.86 0.12 6.37
C PHE A 69 14.35 0.36 6.62
N ARG A 70 14.71 0.64 7.87
CA ARG A 70 16.09 0.91 8.26
C ARG A 70 16.78 -0.38 8.65
N GLU A 71 17.85 -0.71 7.94
CA GLU A 71 18.65 -1.89 8.22
C GLU A 71 20.13 -1.52 8.15
N LYS A 72 20.87 -1.87 9.19
CA LYS A 72 22.30 -1.56 9.30
C LYS A 72 22.62 -0.07 9.08
N GLY A 73 21.76 0.79 9.63
CA GLY A 73 21.92 2.24 9.53
C GLY A 73 21.47 2.87 8.21
N GLU A 74 21.01 2.07 7.24
CA GLU A 74 20.56 2.56 5.93
C GLU A 74 19.07 2.35 5.73
N TRP A 75 18.42 3.33 5.08
CA TRP A 75 17.01 3.22 4.71
C TRP A 75 16.88 2.56 3.35
N LEU A 76 16.13 1.45 3.29
CA LEU A 76 15.91 0.68 2.08
C LEU A 76 14.43 0.74 1.68
N PRO A 77 14.11 0.94 0.39
CA PRO A 77 12.74 0.83 -0.06
C PRO A 77 12.30 -0.63 0.00
N ILE A 78 11.15 -0.90 0.59
CA ILE A 78 10.61 -2.25 0.73
C ILE A 78 9.22 -2.41 0.14
N GLY A 79 8.56 -1.31 -0.20
CA GLY A 79 7.21 -1.34 -0.74
C GLY A 79 6.68 0.03 -1.07
N ASP A 80 5.41 0.08 -1.38
CA ASP A 80 4.69 1.32 -1.67
C ASP A 80 3.28 1.27 -1.10
N VAL A 81 2.71 2.46 -0.88
CA VAL A 81 1.34 2.61 -0.40
C VAL A 81 0.77 3.93 -0.89
N THR A 82 -0.51 3.94 -1.21
CA THR A 82 -1.19 5.16 -1.64
C THR A 82 -2.36 5.45 -0.70
N LEU A 83 -2.39 6.65 -0.14
CA LEU A 83 -3.51 7.11 0.67
C LEU A 83 -4.48 7.89 -0.20
N SER A 84 -5.68 7.36 -0.37
CA SER A 84 -6.82 8.05 -0.99
C SER A 84 -8.11 7.62 -0.32
N GLN A 85 -9.16 8.42 -0.49
CA GLN A 85 -10.46 8.06 0.10
C GLN A 85 -11.10 6.87 -0.60
N GLU A 86 -10.81 6.68 -1.87
CA GLU A 86 -11.48 5.70 -2.72
C GLU A 86 -10.78 4.35 -2.78
N ASN A 87 -9.51 4.30 -2.44
CA ASN A 87 -8.75 3.05 -2.43
C ASN A 87 -7.48 3.22 -1.60
N LEU A 88 -6.96 2.11 -1.10
CA LEU A 88 -5.81 2.12 -0.20
C LEU A 88 -4.84 0.98 -0.59
N PRO A 89 -4.27 1.04 -1.81
CA PRO A 89 -3.36 -0.01 -2.25
C PRO A 89 -2.06 0.03 -1.47
N ILE A 90 -1.63 -1.13 -0.97
CA ILE A 90 -0.39 -1.30 -0.23
C ILE A 90 0.32 -2.56 -0.73
N VAL A 91 1.61 -2.45 -0.95
CA VAL A 91 2.45 -3.56 -1.38
C VAL A 91 3.75 -3.56 -0.58
N ILE A 92 4.00 -4.64 0.15
CA ILE A 92 5.33 -4.94 0.69
C ILE A 92 6.03 -5.77 -0.39
N GLY A 93 6.79 -5.08 -1.24
CA GLY A 93 7.37 -5.69 -2.45
C GLY A 93 8.57 -6.58 -2.17
N ASN A 94 9.38 -6.22 -1.17
CA ASN A 94 10.55 -7.01 -0.80
C ASN A 94 10.11 -8.21 0.06
N PRO A 95 10.28 -9.45 -0.42
CA PRO A 95 9.76 -10.63 0.30
C PRO A 95 10.41 -10.85 1.67
N THR A 96 11.61 -10.33 1.90
CA THR A 96 12.30 -10.43 3.20
C THR A 96 11.49 -9.75 4.32
N TYR A 97 10.71 -8.73 3.99
CA TYR A 97 9.99 -7.92 4.97
C TYR A 97 8.51 -8.25 5.08
N ARG A 98 8.04 -9.30 4.40
CA ARG A 98 6.64 -9.76 4.48
C ARG A 98 6.39 -10.55 5.76
N TYR A 99 5.12 -10.63 6.17
CA TYR A 99 4.64 -11.43 7.31
C TYR A 99 5.21 -10.99 8.66
N GLN A 100 5.56 -9.72 8.79
CA GLN A 100 6.15 -9.14 10.02
C GLN A 100 5.27 -8.04 10.61
N GLY A 101 4.08 -7.85 10.09
CA GLY A 101 3.16 -6.81 10.56
C GLY A 101 3.49 -5.39 10.10
N LEU A 102 4.41 -5.22 9.15
CA LEU A 102 4.82 -3.89 8.67
C LEU A 102 3.68 -3.19 7.93
N GLY A 103 2.96 -3.91 7.07
CA GLY A 103 1.81 -3.36 6.36
C GLY A 103 0.74 -2.84 7.31
N ARG A 104 0.49 -3.57 8.40
CA ARG A 104 -0.47 -3.15 9.43
C ARG A 104 -0.04 -1.86 10.13
N LYS A 105 1.25 -1.72 10.45
CA LYS A 105 1.80 -0.49 11.04
C LYS A 105 1.64 0.70 10.11
N VAL A 106 1.94 0.52 8.83
CA VAL A 106 1.78 1.56 7.80
C VAL A 106 0.33 1.99 7.69
N LEU A 107 -0.58 1.04 7.53
CA LEU A 107 -2.01 1.33 7.39
C LEU A 107 -2.57 2.03 8.62
N LYS A 108 -2.14 1.65 9.82
CA LYS A 108 -2.59 2.29 11.05
C LYS A 108 -2.23 3.77 11.09
N VAL A 109 -1.02 4.13 10.67
CA VAL A 109 -0.59 5.53 10.59
C VAL A 109 -1.42 6.29 9.55
N LEU A 110 -1.66 5.68 8.38
CA LEU A 110 -2.46 6.31 7.33
C LEU A 110 -3.91 6.50 7.74
N ILE A 111 -4.49 5.57 8.49
CA ILE A 111 -5.84 5.71 9.03
C ILE A 111 -5.91 6.92 9.98
N ASP A 112 -4.90 7.07 10.85
CA ASP A 112 -4.85 8.23 11.75
C ASP A 112 -4.72 9.54 10.99
N LEU A 113 -3.92 9.57 9.92
CA LEU A 113 -3.80 10.74 9.06
C LEU A 113 -5.12 11.07 8.36
N ALA A 114 -5.84 10.06 7.89
CA ALA A 114 -7.15 10.25 7.27
C ALA A 114 -8.14 10.88 8.26
N ARG A 115 -8.12 10.43 9.53
CA ARG A 115 -8.94 11.03 10.58
C ARG A 115 -8.57 12.50 10.81
N GLN A 116 -7.28 12.81 10.86
CA GLN A 116 -6.80 14.18 11.04
C GLN A 116 -7.23 15.10 9.87
N LYS A 117 -7.33 14.54 8.66
CA LYS A 117 -7.83 15.28 7.50
C LYS A 117 -9.34 15.50 7.52
N GLY A 118 -10.04 14.88 8.45
CA GLY A 118 -11.50 14.97 8.53
C GLY A 118 -12.22 14.06 7.54
N TRP A 119 -11.54 13.09 6.96
CA TRP A 119 -12.19 12.12 6.08
C TRP A 119 -13.14 11.25 6.88
N LYS A 120 -14.29 10.94 6.30
CA LYS A 120 -15.34 10.18 6.99
C LYS A 120 -15.17 8.69 6.87
N GLN A 121 -14.51 8.25 5.82
CA GLN A 121 -14.29 6.82 5.57
C GLN A 121 -13.09 6.59 4.66
N LEU A 122 -12.61 5.36 4.69
CA LEU A 122 -11.64 4.83 3.75
C LEU A 122 -12.23 3.59 3.09
N LYS A 123 -11.92 3.40 1.81
CA LYS A 123 -12.40 2.25 1.05
C LYS A 123 -11.24 1.44 0.51
N VAL A 124 -11.48 0.15 0.35
CA VAL A 124 -10.62 -0.77 -0.43
C VAL A 124 -11.51 -1.33 -1.51
N GLN A 125 -11.19 -1.05 -2.77
CA GLN A 125 -12.07 -1.38 -3.90
C GLN A 125 -12.25 -2.86 -4.12
N GLU A 126 -11.16 -3.63 -4.00
CA GLU A 126 -11.23 -5.08 -4.18
C GLU A 126 -10.08 -5.76 -3.47
N ILE A 127 -10.39 -6.78 -2.69
CA ILE A 127 -9.41 -7.75 -2.22
C ILE A 127 -9.80 -9.08 -2.84
N TYR A 128 -8.89 -9.66 -3.63
CA TYR A 128 -9.15 -10.94 -4.29
C TYR A 128 -9.41 -12.04 -3.27
N THR A 129 -10.31 -12.94 -3.58
CA THR A 129 -10.74 -14.03 -2.67
C THR A 129 -9.57 -14.84 -2.14
N PHE A 130 -8.54 -15.06 -2.96
CA PHE A 130 -7.36 -15.85 -2.56
C PHE A 130 -6.37 -15.06 -1.71
N ASN A 131 -6.49 -13.72 -1.62
CA ASN A 131 -5.55 -12.87 -0.86
C ASN A 131 -5.99 -12.76 0.60
N ARG A 132 -5.86 -13.86 1.33
CA ARG A 132 -6.31 -13.95 2.72
C ARG A 132 -5.49 -13.09 3.68
N ILE A 133 -4.21 -12.89 3.39
CA ILE A 133 -3.31 -12.09 4.23
C ILE A 133 -3.74 -10.65 4.23
N SER A 134 -4.00 -10.08 3.05
CA SER A 134 -4.50 -8.73 2.91
C SER A 134 -5.85 -8.56 3.61
N ARG A 135 -6.77 -9.50 3.39
CA ARG A 135 -8.08 -9.50 4.05
C ARG A 135 -7.95 -9.45 5.58
N ARG A 136 -7.14 -10.33 6.15
CA ARG A 136 -6.94 -10.36 7.61
C ARG A 136 -6.33 -9.07 8.13
N CYS A 137 -5.39 -8.48 7.38
CA CYS A 137 -4.77 -7.24 7.76
C CYS A 137 -5.81 -6.11 7.86
N PHE A 138 -6.62 -5.92 6.82
CA PHE A 138 -7.65 -4.89 6.82
C PHE A 138 -8.73 -5.16 7.86
N GLU A 139 -9.17 -6.40 8.02
CA GLU A 139 -10.14 -6.75 9.06
C GLU A 139 -9.61 -6.46 10.45
N SER A 140 -8.33 -6.72 10.71
CA SER A 140 -7.71 -6.45 12.02
C SER A 140 -7.68 -4.95 12.36
N LEU A 141 -7.78 -4.10 11.35
CA LEU A 141 -7.81 -2.64 11.49
C LEU A 141 -9.22 -2.06 11.56
N GLY A 142 -10.23 -2.93 11.51
CA GLY A 142 -11.63 -2.53 11.63
C GLY A 142 -12.37 -2.37 10.31
N PHE A 143 -11.74 -2.64 9.18
CA PHE A 143 -12.44 -2.64 7.89
C PHE A 143 -13.45 -3.79 7.85
N VAL A 144 -14.61 -3.53 7.25
CA VAL A 144 -15.68 -4.51 7.09
C VAL A 144 -16.06 -4.64 5.62
N GLU A 145 -16.54 -5.81 5.22
CA GLU A 145 -17.01 -6.02 3.85
C GLU A 145 -18.11 -5.04 3.51
N SER A 146 -18.01 -4.43 2.33
CA SER A 146 -19.01 -3.50 1.83
C SER A 146 -19.71 -3.98 0.57
N GLY A 147 -19.23 -5.01 -0.09
CA GLY A 147 -19.89 -5.57 -1.26
C GLY A 147 -19.07 -6.64 -1.96
N ALA A 148 -19.71 -7.39 -2.83
CA ALA A 148 -19.05 -8.35 -3.70
C ALA A 148 -18.49 -7.62 -4.93
N THR A 149 -17.34 -8.07 -5.41
CA THR A 149 -16.72 -7.58 -6.64
C THR A 149 -16.58 -8.73 -7.63
N GLU A 150 -16.06 -8.45 -8.81
CA GLU A 150 -15.90 -9.50 -9.84
C GLU A 150 -15.08 -10.69 -9.33
N ASN A 151 -13.97 -10.42 -8.60
CA ASN A 151 -13.04 -11.47 -8.19
C ASN A 151 -12.76 -11.49 -6.68
N GLY A 152 -13.56 -10.79 -5.89
CA GLY A 152 -13.36 -10.72 -4.46
C GLY A 152 -14.42 -9.91 -3.74
N VAL A 153 -13.99 -9.08 -2.79
CA VAL A 153 -14.86 -8.23 -1.99
C VAL A 153 -14.24 -6.85 -1.81
N SER A 154 -15.10 -5.85 -1.65
CA SER A 154 -14.69 -4.51 -1.23
C SER A 154 -14.83 -4.36 0.27
N PHE A 155 -14.08 -3.41 0.83
CA PHE A 155 -14.08 -3.12 2.28
C PHE A 155 -14.22 -1.63 2.53
N VAL A 156 -14.72 -1.29 3.71
CA VAL A 156 -14.84 0.10 4.15
C VAL A 156 -14.50 0.20 5.64
N LEU A 157 -13.87 1.30 6.00
CA LEU A 157 -13.66 1.69 7.40
C LEU A 157 -14.31 3.04 7.61
N ILE A 158 -15.24 3.12 8.55
CA ILE A 158 -15.86 4.38 8.95
C ILE A 158 -14.95 5.05 9.97
N LEU A 159 -14.54 6.29 9.69
CA LEU A 159 -13.61 7.05 10.51
C LEU A 159 -14.31 8.00 11.47
N SER A 160 -15.49 8.48 11.11
CA SER A 160 -16.28 9.38 11.95
C SER A 160 -17.76 9.11 11.76
N GLU A 161 -18.50 9.32 12.80
CA GLU A 161 -19.97 9.21 12.76
C GLU A 161 -20.64 10.47 12.25
#